data_fbfebe2bd35e07ffbb8a21a204450e44
#
_entry.id   fbfebe2bd35e07ffbb8a21a204450e44
#
_cell.length_a   1.000
_cell.length_b   1.000
_cell.length_c   1.000
_cell.angle_alpha   90.00
_cell.angle_beta   90.00
_cell.angle_gamma   90.00
#
_symmetry.space_group_name_H-M   'P 1'
#
loop_
_entity.id
_entity.type
_entity.pdbx_description
1 polymer ?
#
loop_
_entity_poly.entity_id
_entity_poly.type
_entity_poly.pdbx_seq_one_letter_code
_entity_poly.pdbx_strand_id
1 'polypeptide(L)'
;MRFCLILITALFLAGCSHHKAPPPNARLSDSITVIAGLNDQLQSWHGTPYRYGGMTRRGVDCSGFVVVTMRDRFDLQLPRETKEQASIGTQIDKDELLPGDLVFFKTGSGQNGL
;
A
#
# COMPACT_ATOMS: atom_id res chain seq x y z
N MET A 1 -38.78 27.37 51.38
CA MET A 1 -37.57 26.54 51.14
C MET A 1 -37.76 25.81 49.86
N ARG A 2 -37.19 26.34 48.85
CA ARG A 2 -37.33 25.78 47.50
C ARG A 2 -36.02 25.14 47.12
N PHE A 3 -35.95 23.86 47.20
CA PHE A 3 -34.84 23.10 46.66
C PHE A 3 -35.06 22.99 45.17
N CYS A 4 -34.47 23.88 44.42
CA CYS A 4 -34.28 23.70 43.01
C CYS A 4 -33.16 22.64 42.85
N LEU A 5 -33.60 21.43 42.77
CA LEU A 5 -32.72 20.35 42.34
C LEU A 5 -32.48 20.52 40.84
N ILE A 6 -31.43 21.23 40.53
CA ILE A 6 -30.94 21.27 39.16
C ILE A 6 -30.18 19.96 38.97
N LEU A 7 -30.89 18.99 38.45
CA LEU A 7 -30.34 17.76 37.95
C LEU A 7 -29.68 18.09 36.63
N ILE A 8 -28.41 18.50 36.73
CA ILE A 8 -27.56 18.58 35.56
C ILE A 8 -27.17 17.14 35.25
N THR A 9 -28.00 16.50 34.48
CA THR A 9 -27.60 15.26 33.78
C THR A 9 -26.59 15.66 32.76
N ALA A 10 -25.32 15.57 33.16
CA ALA A 10 -24.20 15.58 32.24
C ALA A 10 -24.30 14.30 31.38
N LEU A 11 -24.95 14.46 30.25
CA LEU A 11 -25.00 13.45 29.21
C LEU A 11 -23.60 13.37 28.61
N PHE A 12 -22.75 12.52 29.20
CA PHE A 12 -21.52 12.12 28.59
C PHE A 12 -21.87 11.32 27.34
N LEU A 13 -21.97 12.00 26.22
CA LEU A 13 -21.86 11.40 24.92
C LEU A 13 -20.42 10.90 24.77
N ALA A 14 -20.18 9.72 25.27
CA ALA A 14 -19.00 8.95 24.88
C ALA A 14 -19.17 8.58 23.41
N GLY A 15 -18.81 9.51 22.55
CA GLY A 15 -18.66 9.24 21.13
C GLY A 15 -17.50 8.27 20.96
N CYS A 16 -17.77 7.00 20.98
CA CYS A 16 -16.84 6.01 20.46
C CYS A 16 -16.71 6.26 18.96
N SER A 17 -15.75 7.10 18.59
CA SER A 17 -15.27 7.16 17.22
C SER A 17 -14.62 5.83 16.91
N HIS A 18 -15.40 4.88 16.44
CA HIS A 18 -14.86 3.72 15.78
C HIS A 18 -14.23 4.21 14.49
N HIS A 19 -12.98 4.60 14.56
CA HIS A 19 -12.15 4.76 13.38
C HIS A 19 -11.94 3.34 12.84
N LYS A 20 -12.91 2.91 12.03
CA LYS A 20 -12.74 1.72 11.21
C LYS A 20 -11.52 1.98 10.36
N ALA A 21 -10.48 1.16 10.54
CA ALA A 21 -9.29 1.27 9.70
C ALA A 21 -9.75 1.33 8.23
N PRO A 22 -9.26 2.27 7.43
CA PRO A 22 -9.64 2.36 6.03
C PRO A 22 -9.33 1.03 5.35
N PRO A 23 -10.17 0.59 4.40
CA PRO A 23 -9.89 -0.63 3.65
C PRO A 23 -8.50 -0.54 3.01
N PRO A 24 -7.82 -1.65 2.79
CA PRO A 24 -6.45 -1.66 2.24
C PRO A 24 -6.29 -0.76 0.99
N ASN A 25 -7.31 -0.68 0.17
CA ASN A 25 -7.33 0.15 -1.04
C ASN A 25 -7.36 1.66 -0.74
N ALA A 26 -7.86 2.07 0.41
CA ALA A 26 -7.91 3.49 0.79
C ALA A 26 -6.51 4.04 1.12
N ARG A 27 -5.54 3.20 1.42
CA ARG A 27 -4.14 3.61 1.66
C ARG A 27 -3.46 4.11 0.40
N LEU A 28 -3.91 3.67 -0.76
CA LEU A 28 -3.43 4.09 -2.07
C LEU A 28 -4.34 5.14 -2.72
N SER A 29 -5.36 5.62 -2.03
CA SER A 29 -6.33 6.58 -2.58
C SER A 29 -5.80 8.02 -2.63
N ASP A 30 -4.85 8.37 -1.78
CA ASP A 30 -4.20 9.69 -1.79
C ASP A 30 -2.96 9.67 -2.68
N SER A 31 -3.11 10.13 -3.91
CA SER A 31 -2.03 10.14 -4.91
C SER A 31 -0.80 10.94 -4.46
N ILE A 32 -0.96 12.00 -3.71
CA ILE A 32 0.16 12.82 -3.23
C ILE A 32 1.00 12.04 -2.23
N THR A 33 0.37 11.42 -1.26
CA THR A 33 1.03 10.58 -0.26
C THR A 33 1.70 9.36 -0.90
N VAL A 34 1.03 8.74 -1.88
CA VAL A 34 1.58 7.60 -2.60
C VAL A 34 2.83 7.99 -3.40
N ILE A 35 2.78 9.10 -4.14
CA ILE A 35 3.92 9.60 -4.91
C ILE A 35 5.10 9.91 -3.98
N ALA A 36 4.85 10.57 -2.85
CA ALA A 36 5.89 10.86 -1.87
C ALA A 36 6.54 9.58 -1.33
N GLY A 37 5.74 8.58 -0.95
CA GLY A 37 6.23 7.30 -0.47
C GLY A 37 7.03 6.52 -1.52
N LEU A 38 6.61 6.54 -2.77
CA LEU A 38 7.33 5.91 -3.87
C LEU A 38 8.67 6.61 -4.17
N ASN A 39 8.70 7.94 -4.13
CA ASN A 39 9.93 8.72 -4.30
C ASN A 39 10.93 8.45 -3.17
N ASP A 40 10.47 8.42 -1.93
CA ASP A 40 11.32 8.07 -0.78
C ASP A 40 11.90 6.66 -0.91
N GLN A 41 11.07 5.71 -1.37
CA GLN A 41 11.52 4.36 -1.62
C GLN A 41 12.58 4.31 -2.72
N LEU A 42 12.36 4.99 -3.81
CA LEU A 42 13.30 5.06 -4.92
C LEU A 42 14.66 5.61 -4.45
N GLN A 43 14.65 6.70 -3.71
CA GLN A 43 15.88 7.30 -3.19
C GLN A 43 16.59 6.38 -2.19
N SER A 44 15.84 5.75 -1.29
CA SER A 44 16.42 4.89 -0.26
C SER A 44 17.01 3.60 -0.81
N TRP A 45 16.56 3.14 -1.97
CA TRP A 45 17.03 1.93 -2.64
C TRP A 45 17.92 2.20 -3.84
N HIS A 46 18.22 3.46 -4.11
CA HIS A 46 19.09 3.84 -5.20
C HIS A 46 20.46 3.15 -5.09
N GLY A 47 20.91 2.56 -6.20
CA GLY A 47 22.19 1.84 -6.23
C GLY A 47 22.14 0.41 -5.72
N THR A 48 20.99 -0.09 -5.28
CA THR A 48 20.84 -1.50 -4.92
C THR A 48 21.05 -2.39 -6.15
N PRO A 49 21.95 -3.38 -6.12
CA PRO A 49 22.19 -4.25 -7.26
C PRO A 49 21.02 -5.21 -7.49
N TYR A 50 20.87 -5.65 -8.74
CA TYR A 50 19.94 -6.71 -9.07
C TYR A 50 20.45 -8.05 -8.53
N ARG A 51 19.57 -8.80 -7.88
CA ARG A 51 19.84 -10.17 -7.44
C ARG A 51 18.55 -10.99 -7.50
N TYR A 52 18.54 -12.04 -8.28
CA TYR A 52 17.41 -12.96 -8.36
C TYR A 52 17.06 -13.52 -6.99
N GLY A 53 15.80 -13.45 -6.60
CA GLY A 53 15.31 -13.88 -5.28
C GLY A 53 15.66 -12.93 -4.13
N GLY A 54 16.36 -11.82 -4.39
CA GLY A 54 16.75 -10.87 -3.36
C GLY A 54 15.61 -9.95 -2.92
N MET A 55 15.64 -9.58 -1.63
CA MET A 55 14.69 -8.68 -1.00
C MET A 55 15.36 -7.69 -0.05
N THR A 56 16.65 -7.45 -0.21
CA THR A 56 17.42 -6.56 0.65
C THR A 56 18.24 -5.57 -0.17
N ARG A 57 18.82 -4.58 0.48
CA ARG A 57 19.71 -3.61 -0.18
C ARG A 57 21.03 -4.21 -0.66
N ARG A 58 21.32 -5.45 -0.32
CA ARG A 58 22.46 -6.22 -0.90
C ARG A 58 22.15 -6.79 -2.27
N GLY A 59 20.89 -6.83 -2.63
CA GLY A 59 20.41 -7.29 -3.91
C GLY A 59 18.90 -7.51 -3.87
N VAL A 60 18.22 -7.09 -4.92
CA VAL A 60 16.76 -7.17 -5.05
C VAL A 60 16.39 -7.48 -6.50
N ASP A 61 15.35 -8.28 -6.71
CA ASP A 61 14.72 -8.42 -8.02
C ASP A 61 13.46 -7.56 -8.14
N CYS A 62 12.86 -7.52 -9.32
CA CYS A 62 11.72 -6.64 -9.59
C CYS A 62 10.52 -6.92 -8.67
N SER A 63 10.09 -8.16 -8.54
CA SER A 63 8.97 -8.53 -7.67
C SER A 63 9.30 -8.38 -6.20
N GLY A 64 10.54 -8.63 -5.79
CA GLY A 64 11.03 -8.37 -4.44
C GLY A 64 11.00 -6.89 -4.08
N PHE A 65 11.38 -6.02 -5.01
CA PHE A 65 11.31 -4.58 -4.80
C PHE A 65 9.86 -4.10 -4.62
N VAL A 66 8.93 -4.66 -5.38
CA VAL A 66 7.50 -4.38 -5.21
C VAL A 66 7.01 -4.81 -3.82
N VAL A 67 7.37 -6.03 -3.38
CA VAL A 67 6.99 -6.52 -2.05
C VAL A 67 7.50 -5.60 -0.94
N VAL A 68 8.79 -5.27 -0.94
CA VAL A 68 9.36 -4.42 0.12
C VAL A 68 8.80 -3.00 0.08
N THR A 69 8.53 -2.46 -1.10
CA THR A 69 7.94 -1.14 -1.26
C THR A 69 6.53 -1.08 -0.68
N MET A 70 5.67 -2.02 -1.07
CA MET A 70 4.29 -2.05 -0.60
C MET A 70 4.20 -2.32 0.91
N ARG A 71 5.08 -3.17 1.42
CA ARG A 71 5.17 -3.43 2.86
C ARG A 71 5.65 -2.20 3.64
N ASP A 72 6.76 -1.62 3.23
CA ASP A 72 7.45 -0.61 4.03
C ASP A 72 6.79 0.77 3.94
N ARG A 73 6.18 1.10 2.79
CA ARG A 73 5.58 2.41 2.57
C ARG A 73 4.07 2.45 2.75
N PHE A 74 3.39 1.33 2.50
CA PHE A 74 1.93 1.31 2.46
C PHE A 74 1.32 0.25 3.38
N ASP A 75 2.13 -0.51 4.10
CA ASP A 75 1.69 -1.58 5.00
C ASP A 75 0.76 -2.58 4.28
N LEU A 76 1.11 -2.89 3.03
CA LEU A 76 0.42 -3.87 2.19
C LEU A 76 1.31 -5.08 1.98
N GLN A 77 0.73 -6.26 2.18
CA GLN A 77 1.41 -7.53 1.94
C GLN A 77 1.06 -8.05 0.55
N LEU A 78 2.08 -8.22 -0.29
CA LEU A 78 1.94 -8.80 -1.62
C LEU A 78 2.63 -10.15 -1.70
N PRO A 79 2.16 -11.04 -2.61
CA PRO A 79 2.88 -12.26 -2.92
C PRO A 79 4.30 -11.96 -3.43
N ARG A 80 5.20 -12.92 -3.21
CA ARG A 80 6.62 -12.75 -3.57
C ARG A 80 6.85 -12.75 -5.08
N GLU A 81 6.10 -13.55 -5.82
CA GLU A 81 6.35 -13.79 -7.23
C GLU A 81 5.49 -12.92 -8.14
N THR A 82 6.07 -12.49 -9.27
CA THR A 82 5.40 -11.64 -10.27
C THR A 82 4.08 -12.23 -10.74
N LYS A 83 4.04 -13.54 -11.03
CA LYS A 83 2.83 -14.20 -11.49
C LYS A 83 1.69 -14.13 -10.48
N GLU A 84 2.01 -14.32 -9.22
CA GLU A 84 1.03 -14.23 -8.14
C GLU A 84 0.60 -12.77 -7.91
N GLN A 85 1.52 -11.83 -7.98
CA GLN A 85 1.20 -10.39 -7.92
C GLN A 85 0.24 -9.98 -9.04
N ALA A 86 0.45 -10.49 -10.25
CA ALA A 86 -0.43 -10.21 -11.40
C ALA A 86 -1.83 -10.82 -11.26
N SER A 87 -2.00 -11.84 -10.41
CA SER A 87 -3.29 -12.51 -10.21
C SER A 87 -4.16 -11.88 -9.11
N ILE A 88 -3.57 -11.04 -8.26
CA ILE A 88 -4.30 -10.33 -7.22
C ILE A 88 -4.73 -8.94 -7.72
N GLY A 89 -5.67 -8.33 -7.03
CA GLY A 89 -6.15 -7.00 -7.38
C GLY A 89 -7.12 -7.00 -8.57
N THR A 90 -7.38 -5.82 -9.07
CA THR A 90 -8.33 -5.58 -10.14
C THR A 90 -7.60 -5.09 -11.38
N GLN A 91 -7.85 -5.71 -12.52
CA GLN A 91 -7.32 -5.22 -13.79
C GLN A 91 -8.00 -3.90 -14.16
N ILE A 92 -7.21 -2.93 -14.55
CA ILE A 92 -7.65 -1.60 -14.95
C ILE A 92 -7.10 -1.26 -16.34
N ASP A 93 -7.76 -0.33 -17.01
CA ASP A 93 -7.31 0.18 -18.30
C ASP A 93 -6.16 1.16 -18.15
N LYS A 94 -5.32 1.26 -19.17
CA LYS A 94 -4.16 2.15 -19.17
C LYS A 94 -4.50 3.61 -18.88
N ASP A 95 -5.68 4.05 -19.29
CA ASP A 95 -6.16 5.42 -19.12
C ASP A 95 -6.63 5.70 -17.68
N GLU A 96 -6.76 4.66 -16.86
CA GLU A 96 -7.22 4.74 -15.47
C GLU A 96 -6.07 4.53 -14.45
N LEU A 97 -4.82 4.45 -14.92
CA LEU A 97 -3.65 4.25 -14.04
C LEU A 97 -3.50 5.38 -13.04
N LEU A 98 -3.31 4.98 -11.80
CA LEU A 98 -3.04 5.87 -10.68
C LEU A 98 -1.69 5.52 -10.03
N PRO A 99 -1.06 6.47 -9.32
CA PRO A 99 0.14 6.17 -8.55
C PRO A 99 -0.07 5.01 -7.58
N GLY A 100 0.85 4.05 -7.58
CA GLY A 100 0.76 2.84 -6.78
C GLY A 100 0.20 1.63 -7.51
N ASP A 101 -0.35 1.80 -8.70
CA ASP A 101 -0.78 0.69 -9.55
C ASP A 101 0.44 -0.07 -10.09
N LEU A 102 0.29 -1.38 -10.23
CA LEU A 102 1.34 -2.24 -10.76
C LEU A 102 1.17 -2.44 -12.26
N VAL A 103 2.28 -2.35 -12.96
CA VAL A 103 2.35 -2.60 -14.40
C VAL A 103 3.19 -3.86 -14.65
N PHE A 104 2.65 -4.78 -15.42
CA PHE A 104 3.31 -6.04 -15.77
C PHE A 104 3.63 -6.06 -17.26
N PHE A 105 4.83 -6.52 -17.59
CA PHE A 105 5.31 -6.63 -18.96
C PHE A 105 5.59 -8.09 -19.30
N LYS A 106 5.23 -8.50 -20.52
CA LYS A 106 5.70 -9.77 -21.05
C LYS A 106 7.15 -9.60 -21.49
N THR A 107 8.05 -10.30 -20.84
CA THR A 107 9.48 -10.28 -21.15
C THR A 107 9.91 -11.63 -21.71
N GLY A 108 10.50 -11.64 -22.91
CA GLY A 108 11.06 -12.83 -23.53
C GLY A 108 10.07 -13.68 -24.35
N SER A 109 10.64 -14.52 -25.20
CA SER A 109 9.94 -15.48 -26.08
C SER A 109 9.68 -16.85 -25.43
N GLY A 110 9.85 -16.96 -24.12
CA GLY A 110 9.63 -18.20 -23.38
C GLY A 110 8.18 -18.37 -22.92
N GLN A 111 7.77 -19.60 -22.77
CA GLN A 111 6.41 -20.00 -22.35
C GLN A 111 6.00 -19.55 -20.94
N ASN A 112 6.87 -18.82 -20.22
CA ASN A 112 6.65 -18.35 -18.85
C ASN A 112 6.72 -16.82 -18.74
N GLY A 113 6.34 -16.13 -19.82
CA GLY A 113 6.36 -14.67 -19.83
C GLY A 113 5.23 -14.07 -18.99
N LEU A 114 5.49 -13.82 -17.75
CA LEU A 114 5.00 -12.74 -16.89
C LEU A 114 6.05 -12.51 -15.83
#